data_9639992a46a739ab97430aeb359f1af3
#
_entry.id   9639992a46a739ab97430aeb359f1af3
#
_cell.length_a   1.000
_cell.length_b   1.000
_cell.length_c   1.000
_cell.angle_alpha   90.00
_cell.angle_beta   90.00
_cell.angle_gamma   90.00
#
_symmetry.space_group_name_H-M   'P 1'
#
loop_
_entity.id
_entity.type
_entity.pdbx_description
1 polymer ?
#
loop_
_entity_poly.entity_id
_entity_poly.type
_entity_poly.pdbx_seq_one_letter_code
_entity_poly.pdbx_strand_id
1 'polypeptide(L)'
;MKVTENTIEVVKEHFRKVFDYVELELEDEIAEIAEDDEEVCVDIGSVEANFDIAEFLIKTENIESMSYDDYCVRCGRFSQFNIAVEGYYYGLDATYFYEQFKQKGLSVMLEEEPLLIGLRNIKEGTYDRDCWSPFVEYIALEIRYEKEESKLSAEEEMKLIKRILFSLNTRYSKAFTLQKLPDHNPDDDSYDDEEVEPDSGQTDMDTISIESLPQFSPMLQMYINAKEVKDSSLRYLMFYKILEYISPFVAKKVIYERLNQKLDKLTITERNAEYLDSLINLTRAYDNSLKDGELAKLVLDECADLVDLQDFIPQSIKKRMMSDSNFGKNERWTYENIMGCEDRMKKTLANFLYSTRNSIVHAKSNYTYTGFECQVEDIPQLDEMLQSLCYTIVYWKERH
;
A
#
# COMPACT_ATOMS: atom_id res chain seq x y z
N MET A 1 -7.43 24.34 -25.76
CA MET A 1 -6.75 25.04 -26.87
C MET A 1 -7.77 25.18 -27.99
N LYS A 2 -8.00 26.32 -28.64
CA LYS A 2 -8.94 26.35 -29.77
C LYS A 2 -8.34 25.52 -30.91
N VAL A 3 -8.99 24.46 -31.26
CA VAL A 3 -8.60 23.57 -32.37
C VAL A 3 -8.81 24.31 -33.65
N THR A 4 -7.74 24.60 -34.40
CA THR A 4 -7.76 25.19 -35.74
C THR A 4 -7.42 24.11 -36.75
N GLU A 5 -7.84 24.24 -38.03
CA GLU A 5 -7.48 23.26 -39.09
C GLU A 5 -5.97 22.92 -39.11
N ASN A 6 -5.13 23.91 -38.81
CA ASN A 6 -3.67 23.73 -38.75
C ASN A 6 -3.23 22.89 -37.53
N THR A 7 -3.99 22.96 -36.44
CA THR A 7 -3.75 22.13 -35.22
C THR A 7 -4.11 20.67 -35.47
N ILE A 8 -5.21 20.41 -36.17
CA ILE A 8 -5.66 19.08 -36.55
C ILE A 8 -4.60 18.37 -37.42
N GLU A 9 -4.02 19.09 -38.38
CA GLU A 9 -3.01 18.52 -39.28
C GLU A 9 -1.71 18.16 -38.53
N VAL A 10 -1.29 19.01 -37.60
CA VAL A 10 -0.14 18.74 -36.72
C VAL A 10 -0.39 17.54 -35.80
N VAL A 11 -1.59 17.42 -35.24
CA VAL A 11 -1.98 16.29 -34.39
C VAL A 11 -2.00 15.00 -35.21
N LYS A 12 -2.56 15.03 -36.43
CA LYS A 12 -2.61 13.85 -37.31
C LYS A 12 -1.20 13.41 -37.71
N GLU A 13 -0.29 14.33 -38.01
CA GLU A 13 1.10 14.03 -38.36
C GLU A 13 1.84 13.41 -37.13
N HIS A 14 1.64 13.98 -35.94
CA HIS A 14 2.20 13.46 -34.71
C HIS A 14 1.64 12.06 -34.38
N PHE A 15 0.35 11.88 -34.56
CA PHE A 15 -0.34 10.64 -34.38
C PHE A 15 0.24 9.52 -35.30
N ARG A 16 0.41 9.81 -36.61
CA ARG A 16 1.07 8.88 -37.53
C ARG A 16 2.46 8.50 -37.05
N LYS A 17 3.26 9.46 -36.59
CA LYS A 17 4.59 9.19 -36.03
C LYS A 17 4.55 8.25 -34.82
N VAL A 18 3.58 8.40 -33.92
CA VAL A 18 3.40 7.53 -32.74
C VAL A 18 3.04 6.12 -33.15
N PHE A 19 2.10 5.98 -34.12
CA PHE A 19 1.65 4.67 -34.56
C PHE A 19 2.69 3.96 -35.44
N ASP A 20 3.43 4.70 -36.27
CA ASP A 20 4.59 4.15 -36.99
C ASP A 20 5.64 3.61 -36.01
N TYR A 21 5.84 4.27 -34.86
CA TYR A 21 6.77 3.82 -33.83
C TYR A 21 6.32 2.52 -33.16
N VAL A 22 5.04 2.33 -32.93
CA VAL A 22 4.49 1.12 -32.32
C VAL A 22 4.15 0.04 -33.37
N GLU A 23 4.52 0.23 -34.65
CA GLU A 23 4.36 -0.72 -35.74
C GLU A 23 2.89 -1.10 -36.03
N LEU A 24 1.95 -0.19 -35.75
CA LEU A 24 0.54 -0.37 -36.08
C LEU A 24 0.25 0.21 -37.46
N GLU A 25 -0.26 -0.61 -38.39
CA GLU A 25 -0.76 -0.13 -39.69
C GLU A 25 -2.04 0.66 -39.45
N LEU A 26 -1.98 1.97 -39.71
CA LEU A 26 -3.15 2.85 -39.66
C LEU A 26 -4.01 2.63 -40.91
N GLU A 27 -5.13 1.96 -40.75
CA GLU A 27 -6.26 2.13 -41.64
C GLU A 27 -6.87 3.53 -41.38
N ASP A 28 -7.40 4.21 -42.42
CA ASP A 28 -7.82 5.62 -42.35
C ASP A 28 -8.93 5.94 -41.30
N GLU A 29 -9.43 4.94 -40.59
CA GLU A 29 -10.54 5.02 -39.63
C GLU A 29 -10.11 5.08 -38.14
N ILE A 30 -8.80 4.98 -37.83
CA ILE A 30 -8.32 4.76 -36.44
C ILE A 30 -8.22 6.04 -35.60
N ALA A 31 -8.34 7.21 -36.19
CA ALA A 31 -8.30 8.46 -35.45
C ALA A 31 -9.29 9.48 -35.98
N GLU A 32 -10.40 9.63 -35.31
CA GLU A 32 -11.24 10.80 -35.47
C GLU A 32 -10.88 11.86 -34.43
N ILE A 33 -10.53 13.06 -34.90
CA ILE A 33 -10.48 14.25 -34.06
C ILE A 33 -11.83 14.90 -34.22
N ALA A 34 -12.65 14.82 -33.20
CA ALA A 34 -13.93 15.53 -33.18
C ALA A 34 -13.67 17.04 -33.25
N GLU A 35 -14.25 17.74 -34.26
CA GLU A 35 -14.02 19.16 -34.51
C GLU A 35 -14.47 20.05 -33.34
N ASP A 36 -15.36 19.59 -32.49
CA ASP A 36 -15.94 20.33 -31.37
C ASP A 36 -15.36 19.93 -29.98
N ASP A 37 -14.62 18.80 -29.89
CA ASP A 37 -14.07 18.30 -28.64
C ASP A 37 -12.54 18.47 -28.63
N GLU A 38 -11.99 18.82 -27.48
CA GLU A 38 -10.53 18.93 -27.28
C GLU A 38 -9.88 17.55 -27.07
N GLU A 39 -10.51 16.46 -27.54
CA GLU A 39 -10.12 15.06 -27.34
C GLU A 39 -9.70 14.39 -28.65
N VAL A 40 -8.76 13.46 -28.54
CA VAL A 40 -8.38 12.50 -29.58
C VAL A 40 -9.01 11.16 -29.24
N CYS A 41 -9.90 10.69 -30.09
CA CYS A 41 -10.42 9.34 -30.03
C CYS A 41 -9.46 8.40 -30.74
N VAL A 42 -9.04 7.33 -30.05
CA VAL A 42 -8.21 6.25 -30.59
C VAL A 42 -9.07 5.00 -30.61
N ASP A 43 -9.47 4.57 -31.80
CA ASP A 43 -10.20 3.32 -32.00
C ASP A 43 -9.20 2.21 -32.42
N ILE A 44 -9.07 1.19 -31.58
CA ILE A 44 -8.26 0.00 -31.87
C ILE A 44 -9.10 -1.23 -31.55
N GLY A 45 -9.59 -1.87 -32.61
CA GLY A 45 -10.44 -3.04 -32.51
C GLY A 45 -11.88 -2.67 -32.13
N SER A 46 -12.40 -3.22 -31.04
CA SER A 46 -13.80 -3.01 -30.61
C SER A 46 -13.95 -1.94 -29.51
N VAL A 47 -12.87 -1.27 -29.12
CA VAL A 47 -12.86 -0.34 -27.97
C VAL A 47 -12.21 1.00 -28.33
N GLU A 48 -12.98 2.06 -28.07
CA GLU A 48 -12.54 3.43 -28.20
C GLU A 48 -11.87 3.90 -26.91
N ALA A 49 -10.71 4.60 -27.03
CA ALA A 49 -10.09 5.32 -25.92
C ALA A 49 -9.97 6.82 -26.28
N ASN A 50 -10.41 7.68 -25.36
CA ASN A 50 -10.42 9.11 -25.56
C ASN A 50 -9.31 9.78 -24.74
N PHE A 51 -8.46 10.57 -25.41
CA PHE A 51 -7.37 11.31 -24.77
C PHE A 51 -7.48 12.81 -25.06
N ASP A 52 -7.25 13.63 -24.03
CA ASP A 52 -7.03 15.06 -24.26
C ASP A 52 -5.87 15.28 -25.24
N ILE A 53 -6.09 16.12 -26.27
CA ILE A 53 -5.11 16.35 -27.34
C ILE A 53 -3.79 16.89 -26.79
N ALA A 54 -3.85 17.83 -25.84
CA ALA A 54 -2.65 18.42 -25.28
C ALA A 54 -1.87 17.42 -24.45
N GLU A 55 -2.56 16.56 -23.73
CA GLU A 55 -1.97 15.50 -22.94
C GLU A 55 -1.33 14.42 -23.82
N PHE A 56 -2.04 13.98 -24.87
CA PHE A 56 -1.50 13.04 -25.86
C PHE A 56 -0.20 13.56 -26.47
N LEU A 57 -0.20 14.80 -26.98
CA LEU A 57 0.97 15.41 -27.61
C LEU A 57 2.17 15.51 -26.65
N ILE A 58 1.92 15.90 -25.40
CA ILE A 58 2.98 16.06 -24.40
C ILE A 58 3.53 14.71 -23.94
N LYS A 59 2.69 13.73 -23.74
CA LYS A 59 3.11 12.38 -23.29
C LYS A 59 3.90 11.65 -24.38
N THR A 60 3.60 11.90 -25.64
CA THR A 60 4.22 11.23 -26.79
C THR A 60 5.27 12.07 -27.52
N GLU A 61 5.60 13.28 -27.03
CA GLU A 61 6.58 14.19 -27.66
C GLU A 61 7.91 13.49 -27.98
N ASN A 62 8.38 12.64 -27.06
CA ASN A 62 9.63 11.89 -27.18
C ASN A 62 9.39 10.38 -27.28
N ILE A 63 8.37 9.95 -28.03
CA ILE A 63 7.97 8.53 -28.14
C ILE A 63 9.12 7.59 -28.54
N GLU A 64 10.04 8.04 -29.36
CA GLU A 64 11.22 7.28 -29.78
C GLU A 64 12.17 6.93 -28.61
N SER A 65 12.06 7.66 -27.48
CA SER A 65 12.82 7.42 -26.26
C SER A 65 12.07 6.55 -25.23
N MET A 66 10.90 6.04 -25.61
CA MET A 66 10.09 5.19 -24.72
C MET A 66 10.89 3.96 -24.29
N SER A 67 10.88 3.71 -23.01
CA SER A 67 11.53 2.57 -22.37
C SER A 67 10.61 1.95 -21.32
N TYR A 68 10.75 0.66 -21.05
CA TYR A 68 9.91 -0.04 -20.08
C TYR A 68 10.69 -1.15 -19.36
N ASP A 69 10.21 -1.49 -18.19
CA ASP A 69 10.62 -2.67 -17.41
C ASP A 69 9.39 -3.52 -17.08
N ASP A 70 9.51 -4.47 -16.16
CA ASP A 70 8.40 -5.38 -15.79
C ASP A 70 7.13 -4.66 -15.29
N TYR A 71 7.24 -3.43 -14.81
CA TYR A 71 6.15 -2.73 -14.10
C TYR A 71 5.84 -1.33 -14.61
N CYS A 72 6.72 -0.74 -15.40
CA CYS A 72 6.67 0.68 -15.71
C CYS A 72 7.00 0.97 -17.17
N VAL A 73 6.26 1.89 -17.76
CA VAL A 73 6.57 2.50 -19.07
C VAL A 73 6.97 3.97 -18.86
N ARG A 74 8.07 4.39 -19.48
CA ARG A 74 8.65 5.74 -19.37
C ARG A 74 8.78 6.40 -20.73
N CYS A 75 8.30 7.61 -20.86
CA CYS A 75 8.46 8.43 -22.05
C CYS A 75 8.62 9.91 -21.66
N GLY A 76 9.65 10.58 -22.19
CA GLY A 76 9.88 11.99 -21.88
C GLY A 76 9.86 12.24 -20.37
N ARG A 77 8.99 13.07 -19.85
CA ARG A 77 8.84 13.42 -18.43
C ARG A 77 7.77 12.63 -17.68
N PHE A 78 7.32 11.51 -18.23
CA PHE A 78 6.25 10.68 -17.64
C PHE A 78 6.75 9.26 -17.37
N SER A 79 6.26 8.70 -16.28
CA SER A 79 6.49 7.29 -15.92
C SER A 79 5.17 6.70 -15.42
N GLN A 80 4.62 5.71 -16.12
CA GLN A 80 3.37 5.03 -15.78
C GLN A 80 3.66 3.66 -15.19
N PHE A 81 3.32 3.46 -13.92
CA PHE A 81 3.45 2.18 -13.20
C PHE A 81 2.12 1.45 -13.22
N ASN A 82 2.10 0.25 -13.80
CA ASN A 82 0.91 -0.58 -13.82
C ASN A 82 0.54 -1.05 -12.42
N ILE A 83 -0.72 -0.86 -12.02
CA ILE A 83 -1.24 -1.27 -10.73
C ILE A 83 -2.55 -2.04 -10.88
N ALA A 84 -2.82 -2.92 -9.91
CA ALA A 84 -4.14 -3.52 -9.72
C ALA A 84 -4.80 -2.93 -8.48
N VAL A 85 -6.11 -2.75 -8.53
CA VAL A 85 -6.95 -2.32 -7.41
C VAL A 85 -7.97 -3.41 -7.16
N GLU A 86 -8.04 -3.92 -5.91
CA GLU A 86 -8.97 -4.99 -5.53
C GLU A 86 -10.42 -4.57 -5.80
N GLY A 87 -11.15 -5.41 -6.57
CA GLY A 87 -12.53 -5.14 -6.96
C GLY A 87 -12.69 -4.03 -8.00
N TYR A 88 -11.61 -3.60 -8.65
CA TYR A 88 -11.70 -2.75 -9.83
C TYR A 88 -11.82 -3.64 -11.06
N TYR A 89 -12.91 -3.45 -11.79
CA TYR A 89 -13.18 -4.08 -13.07
C TYR A 89 -13.46 -3.00 -14.10
N TYR A 90 -13.27 -3.32 -15.35
CA TYR A 90 -13.56 -2.51 -16.52
C TYR A 90 -14.87 -1.72 -16.38
N GLY A 91 -14.82 -0.40 -16.58
CA GLY A 91 -15.98 0.49 -16.55
C GLY A 91 -16.45 0.93 -15.16
N LEU A 92 -15.80 0.51 -14.08
CA LEU A 92 -15.97 1.15 -12.78
C LEU A 92 -15.17 2.45 -12.77
N ASP A 93 -15.90 3.54 -12.60
CA ASP A 93 -15.37 4.89 -12.52
C ASP A 93 -14.30 4.98 -11.42
N ALA A 94 -12.99 5.01 -11.77
CA ALA A 94 -11.90 5.22 -10.82
C ALA A 94 -11.91 6.63 -10.23
N THR A 95 -12.88 7.47 -10.63
CA THR A 95 -13.13 8.79 -10.04
C THR A 95 -13.30 8.77 -8.51
N TYR A 96 -13.36 7.59 -7.90
CA TYR A 96 -13.38 7.43 -6.43
C TYR A 96 -12.01 7.62 -5.76
N PHE A 97 -10.90 7.70 -6.52
CA PHE A 97 -9.54 7.77 -5.96
C PHE A 97 -8.81 9.04 -6.41
N TYR A 98 -9.39 10.21 -6.12
CA TYR A 98 -8.87 11.53 -6.53
C TYR A 98 -7.69 12.03 -5.71
N GLU A 99 -6.77 11.18 -5.32
CA GLU A 99 -5.61 11.64 -4.58
C GLU A 99 -4.46 12.03 -5.52
N GLN A 100 -3.93 13.22 -5.32
CA GLN A 100 -2.72 13.66 -5.99
C GLN A 100 -1.60 13.79 -4.97
N PHE A 101 -0.49 13.10 -5.24
CA PHE A 101 0.71 13.19 -4.42
C PHE A 101 1.66 14.21 -5.05
N LYS A 102 2.13 15.19 -4.26
CA LYS A 102 2.99 16.27 -4.76
C LYS A 102 4.23 16.48 -3.90
N GLN A 103 5.34 16.77 -4.59
CA GLN A 103 6.52 17.42 -4.03
C GLN A 103 7.11 18.38 -5.07
N LYS A 104 8.12 19.16 -4.66
CA LYS A 104 8.79 20.07 -5.59
C LYS A 104 9.38 19.32 -6.78
N GLY A 105 8.97 19.68 -7.99
CA GLY A 105 9.49 19.14 -9.25
C GLY A 105 8.78 17.91 -9.80
N LEU A 106 7.85 17.28 -9.04
CA LEU A 106 7.05 16.17 -9.55
C LEU A 106 5.69 16.05 -8.86
N SER A 107 4.75 15.41 -9.56
CA SER A 107 3.48 14.95 -9.01
C SER A 107 3.23 13.50 -9.40
N VAL A 108 2.42 12.80 -8.61
CA VAL A 108 1.95 11.45 -8.92
C VAL A 108 0.44 11.41 -8.77
N MET A 109 -0.24 10.82 -9.72
CA MET A 109 -1.69 10.67 -9.73
C MET A 109 -2.08 9.31 -10.27
N LEU A 110 -3.29 8.90 -9.97
CA LEU A 110 -3.89 7.73 -10.57
C LEU A 110 -4.37 8.11 -11.97
N GLU A 111 -4.10 7.25 -12.93
CA GLU A 111 -4.45 7.41 -14.34
C GLU A 111 -5.23 6.19 -14.80
N GLU A 112 -6.44 6.40 -15.25
CA GLU A 112 -7.21 5.40 -15.99
C GLU A 112 -6.80 5.44 -17.46
N GLU A 113 -6.98 4.33 -18.15
CA GLU A 113 -6.63 4.24 -19.57
C GLU A 113 -5.21 4.78 -19.88
N PRO A 114 -4.15 4.26 -19.20
CA PRO A 114 -2.82 4.84 -19.25
C PRO A 114 -2.21 4.74 -20.65
N LEU A 115 -2.09 5.88 -21.31
CA LEU A 115 -1.65 6.00 -22.72
C LEU A 115 -0.33 5.28 -23.01
N LEU A 116 0.69 5.46 -22.16
CA LEU A 116 2.02 4.89 -22.42
C LEU A 116 2.02 3.37 -22.26
N ILE A 117 1.26 2.84 -21.31
CA ILE A 117 1.10 1.39 -21.14
C ILE A 117 0.38 0.80 -22.35
N GLY A 118 -0.70 1.44 -22.82
CA GLY A 118 -1.40 1.00 -24.01
C GLY A 118 -0.52 1.01 -25.25
N LEU A 119 0.25 2.08 -25.48
CA LEU A 119 1.19 2.14 -26.60
C LEU A 119 2.29 1.05 -26.53
N ARG A 120 2.77 0.73 -25.32
CA ARG A 120 3.70 -0.38 -25.12
C ARG A 120 3.02 -1.72 -25.46
N ASN A 121 1.78 -1.94 -25.02
CA ASN A 121 1.04 -3.16 -25.29
C ASN A 121 0.83 -3.37 -26.78
N ILE A 122 0.53 -2.29 -27.53
CA ILE A 122 0.44 -2.34 -29.00
C ILE A 122 1.78 -2.76 -29.59
N LYS A 123 2.88 -2.12 -29.19
CA LYS A 123 4.23 -2.38 -29.70
C LYS A 123 4.69 -3.82 -29.46
N GLU A 124 4.37 -4.37 -28.30
CA GLU A 124 4.75 -5.75 -27.93
C GLU A 124 3.74 -6.80 -28.43
N GLY A 125 2.59 -6.37 -28.98
CA GLY A 125 1.54 -7.28 -29.41
C GLY A 125 0.90 -8.07 -28.26
N THR A 126 0.85 -7.48 -27.06
CA THR A 126 0.34 -8.11 -25.85
C THR A 126 -1.12 -7.78 -25.57
N TYR A 127 -1.92 -7.57 -26.58
CA TYR A 127 -3.36 -7.31 -26.51
C TYR A 127 -4.10 -8.09 -27.60
N ASP A 128 -5.36 -8.41 -27.36
CA ASP A 128 -6.23 -9.07 -28.33
C ASP A 128 -7.12 -8.01 -28.99
N ARG A 129 -6.98 -7.84 -30.32
CA ARG A 129 -7.76 -6.88 -31.10
C ARG A 129 -9.26 -7.12 -31.07
N ASP A 130 -9.67 -8.37 -30.86
CA ASP A 130 -11.08 -8.77 -30.93
C ASP A 130 -11.79 -8.70 -29.58
N CYS A 131 -11.04 -8.71 -28.47
CA CYS A 131 -11.58 -8.83 -27.13
C CYS A 131 -11.12 -7.73 -26.16
N TRP A 132 -9.92 -7.14 -26.34
CA TRP A 132 -9.26 -6.37 -25.32
C TRP A 132 -8.67 -5.06 -25.84
N SER A 133 -9.04 -3.93 -25.23
CA SER A 133 -8.37 -2.66 -25.52
C SER A 133 -6.97 -2.63 -24.91
N PRO A 134 -5.96 -2.15 -25.64
CA PRO A 134 -4.63 -1.96 -25.08
C PRO A 134 -4.55 -0.90 -23.97
N PHE A 135 -5.59 -0.10 -23.77
CA PHE A 135 -5.65 1.04 -22.85
C PHE A 135 -6.61 0.80 -21.67
N VAL A 136 -7.85 0.42 -21.96
CA VAL A 136 -9.01 0.55 -21.09
C VAL A 136 -9.00 -0.36 -19.85
N GLU A 137 -8.23 -1.43 -19.86
CA GLU A 137 -8.20 -2.40 -18.76
C GLU A 137 -7.12 -2.13 -17.71
N TYR A 138 -6.37 -1.06 -17.91
CA TYR A 138 -5.23 -0.76 -17.07
C TYR A 138 -5.49 0.49 -16.22
N ILE A 139 -4.89 0.47 -15.04
CA ILE A 139 -4.78 1.63 -14.18
C ILE A 139 -3.30 1.83 -13.89
N ALA A 140 -2.85 3.09 -13.88
CA ALA A 140 -1.49 3.40 -13.55
C ALA A 140 -1.37 4.44 -12.44
N LEU A 141 -0.29 4.37 -11.68
CA LEU A 141 0.24 5.53 -10.98
C LEU A 141 1.21 6.24 -11.91
N GLU A 142 0.83 7.43 -12.36
CA GLU A 142 1.63 8.24 -13.27
C GLU A 142 2.46 9.27 -12.52
N ILE A 143 3.78 9.20 -12.67
CA ILE A 143 4.71 10.23 -12.22
C ILE A 143 4.84 11.25 -13.34
N ARG A 144 4.56 12.53 -13.03
CA ARG A 144 4.74 13.69 -13.91
C ARG A 144 5.86 14.57 -13.39
N TYR A 145 6.94 14.71 -14.14
CA TYR A 145 8.05 15.59 -13.80
C TYR A 145 7.83 16.98 -14.42
N GLU A 146 8.13 18.04 -13.66
CA GLU A 146 8.11 19.42 -14.20
C GLU A 146 9.17 19.59 -15.30
N LYS A 147 10.31 18.93 -15.14
CA LYS A 147 11.45 18.95 -16.08
C LYS A 147 12.05 17.57 -16.22
N GLU A 148 12.49 17.26 -17.43
CA GLU A 148 13.09 15.95 -17.71
C GLU A 148 14.40 15.72 -16.94
N GLU A 149 15.21 16.77 -16.76
CA GLU A 149 16.46 16.71 -16.02
C GLU A 149 16.29 16.42 -14.52
N SER A 150 15.07 16.55 -13.99
CA SER A 150 14.74 16.28 -12.58
C SER A 150 14.26 14.88 -12.32
N LYS A 151 14.33 13.98 -13.32
CA LYS A 151 13.87 12.60 -13.16
C LYS A 151 14.65 11.86 -12.09
N LEU A 152 13.92 11.08 -11.34
CA LEU A 152 14.48 10.08 -10.42
C LEU A 152 15.06 8.91 -11.21
N SER A 153 15.97 8.18 -10.61
CA SER A 153 16.38 6.88 -11.14
C SER A 153 15.21 5.88 -11.05
N ALA A 154 15.20 4.83 -11.87
CA ALA A 154 14.16 3.80 -11.84
C ALA A 154 14.00 3.16 -10.45
N GLU A 155 15.09 3.01 -9.69
CA GLU A 155 15.05 2.51 -8.31
C GLU A 155 14.36 3.50 -7.35
N GLU A 156 14.60 4.79 -7.49
CA GLU A 156 13.97 5.84 -6.68
C GLU A 156 12.50 6.00 -7.04
N GLU A 157 12.12 5.93 -8.33
CA GLU A 157 10.72 5.89 -8.76
C GLU A 157 9.98 4.71 -8.14
N MET A 158 10.57 3.50 -8.20
CA MET A 158 9.98 2.31 -7.60
C MET A 158 9.79 2.46 -6.09
N LYS A 159 10.76 3.04 -5.37
CA LYS A 159 10.63 3.34 -3.94
C LYS A 159 9.51 4.35 -3.68
N LEU A 160 9.40 5.38 -4.51
CA LEU A 160 8.35 6.39 -4.42
C LEU A 160 6.97 5.76 -4.61
N ILE A 161 6.78 4.98 -5.67
CA ILE A 161 5.52 4.29 -5.95
C ILE A 161 5.11 3.37 -4.78
N LYS A 162 6.05 2.61 -4.22
CA LYS A 162 5.77 1.77 -3.05
C LYS A 162 5.35 2.57 -1.81
N ARG A 163 5.89 3.75 -1.60
CA ARG A 163 5.45 4.67 -0.52
C ARG A 163 4.01 5.16 -0.76
N ILE A 164 3.68 5.45 -2.00
CA ILE A 164 2.33 5.87 -2.40
C ILE A 164 1.34 4.70 -2.27
N LEU A 165 1.68 3.51 -2.77
CA LEU A 165 0.86 2.31 -2.58
C LEU A 165 0.60 2.01 -1.10
N PHE A 166 1.61 2.17 -0.24
CA PHE A 166 1.41 2.06 1.20
C PHE A 166 0.39 3.08 1.72
N SER A 167 0.47 4.34 1.29
CA SER A 167 -0.49 5.38 1.68
C SER A 167 -1.91 5.06 1.19
N LEU A 168 -2.08 4.65 -0.06
CA LEU A 168 -3.36 4.24 -0.62
C LEU A 168 -3.95 3.05 0.14
N ASN A 169 -3.15 2.02 0.36
CA ASN A 169 -3.54 0.82 1.11
C ASN A 169 -3.96 1.07 2.56
N THR A 170 -3.58 2.20 3.13
CA THR A 170 -3.95 2.56 4.51
C THR A 170 -5.17 3.47 4.58
N ARG A 171 -5.48 4.17 3.49
CA ARG A 171 -6.64 5.08 3.40
C ARG A 171 -7.89 4.40 2.90
N TYR A 172 -7.70 3.43 1.99
CA TYR A 172 -8.80 2.70 1.38
C TYR A 172 -8.88 1.28 1.93
N SER A 173 -10.08 0.74 2.00
CA SER A 173 -10.32 -0.67 2.38
C SER A 173 -9.80 -1.65 1.33
N LYS A 174 -9.66 -1.20 0.07
CA LYS A 174 -9.20 -2.00 -1.07
C LYS A 174 -7.69 -2.13 -1.10
N ALA A 175 -7.18 -3.23 -1.69
CA ALA A 175 -5.75 -3.41 -1.90
C ALA A 175 -5.31 -2.76 -3.23
N PHE A 176 -4.29 -1.91 -3.17
CA PHE A 176 -3.56 -1.35 -4.31
C PHE A 176 -2.22 -2.08 -4.41
N THR A 177 -1.97 -2.74 -5.52
CA THR A 177 -0.78 -3.56 -5.70
C THR A 177 -0.08 -3.23 -7.01
N LEU A 178 1.24 -3.41 -7.05
CA LEU A 178 2.01 -3.24 -8.27
C LEU A 178 1.81 -4.49 -9.14
N GLN A 179 1.39 -4.29 -10.39
CA GLN A 179 1.14 -5.37 -11.34
C GLN A 179 2.19 -5.37 -12.44
N LYS A 180 2.63 -6.55 -12.87
CA LYS A 180 3.49 -6.67 -14.03
C LYS A 180 2.77 -6.24 -15.30
N LEU A 181 3.50 -5.62 -16.20
CA LEU A 181 3.03 -5.43 -17.57
C LEU A 181 2.82 -6.79 -18.23
N PRO A 182 1.81 -6.95 -19.11
CA PRO A 182 1.50 -8.24 -19.73
C PRO A 182 2.65 -8.70 -20.60
N ASP A 183 3.04 -9.97 -20.45
CA ASP A 183 4.10 -10.62 -21.24
C ASP A 183 3.53 -11.42 -22.42
N HIS A 184 2.25 -11.76 -22.40
CA HIS A 184 1.56 -12.62 -23.38
C HIS A 184 0.15 -12.12 -23.65
N ASN A 185 -0.40 -12.53 -24.78
CA ASN A 185 -1.81 -12.34 -25.10
C ASN A 185 -2.67 -13.00 -24.01
N PRO A 186 -3.69 -12.33 -23.42
CA PRO A 186 -4.44 -12.81 -22.26
C PRO A 186 -5.43 -13.95 -22.55
N ASP A 187 -5.12 -14.85 -23.45
CA ASP A 187 -6.02 -15.94 -23.91
C ASP A 187 -6.47 -16.94 -22.84
N ASP A 188 -6.02 -16.84 -21.57
CA ASP A 188 -6.18 -17.97 -20.63
C ASP A 188 -6.55 -17.64 -19.17
N ASP A 189 -6.86 -16.41 -18.81
CA ASP A 189 -7.25 -16.11 -17.44
C ASP A 189 -8.77 -15.91 -17.32
N SER A 190 -9.43 -16.91 -16.75
CA SER A 190 -10.84 -16.85 -16.36
C SER A 190 -11.03 -15.77 -15.27
N TYR A 191 -11.70 -14.69 -15.65
CA TYR A 191 -12.13 -13.64 -14.73
C TYR A 191 -13.27 -14.16 -13.86
N ASP A 192 -13.08 -14.14 -12.54
CA ASP A 192 -14.18 -14.29 -11.59
C ASP A 192 -14.93 -12.95 -11.52
N ASP A 193 -16.08 -12.88 -12.14
CA ASP A 193 -17.01 -11.75 -12.09
C ASP A 193 -17.67 -11.66 -10.70
N GLU A 194 -17.02 -11.04 -9.74
CA GLU A 194 -17.72 -10.58 -8.54
C GLU A 194 -18.08 -9.10 -8.71
N GLU A 195 -19.37 -8.84 -8.96
CA GLU A 195 -19.92 -7.48 -8.98
C GLU A 195 -19.74 -6.83 -7.59
N VAL A 196 -18.89 -5.82 -7.50
CA VAL A 196 -18.73 -4.99 -6.29
C VAL A 196 -19.46 -3.67 -6.52
N GLU A 197 -20.48 -3.40 -5.70
CA GLU A 197 -21.17 -2.10 -5.73
C GLU A 197 -20.18 -0.97 -5.39
N PRO A 198 -20.21 0.16 -6.13
CA PRO A 198 -19.32 1.29 -5.86
C PRO A 198 -19.68 1.96 -4.53
N ASP A 199 -18.69 2.11 -3.67
CA ASP A 199 -18.82 2.90 -2.45
C ASP A 199 -18.86 4.40 -2.82
N SER A 200 -19.94 5.07 -2.51
CA SER A 200 -20.16 6.49 -2.83
C SER A 200 -19.34 7.41 -1.92
N GLY A 201 -18.04 7.48 -2.15
CA GLY A 201 -17.11 8.30 -1.38
C GLY A 201 -16.64 9.54 -2.15
N GLN A 202 -16.56 10.61 -1.44
CA GLN A 202 -15.96 11.93 -1.62
C GLN A 202 -15.46 12.37 -3.01
N THR A 203 -15.97 13.52 -3.45
CA THR A 203 -15.70 14.20 -4.74
C THR A 203 -14.59 15.27 -4.68
N ASP A 204 -13.88 15.45 -3.58
CA ASP A 204 -12.83 16.46 -3.47
C ASP A 204 -11.43 15.82 -3.58
N MET A 205 -10.64 16.32 -4.55
CA MET A 205 -9.26 15.87 -4.78
C MET A 205 -8.35 16.30 -3.62
N ASP A 206 -7.96 15.37 -2.78
CA ASP A 206 -7.00 15.62 -1.72
C ASP A 206 -5.56 15.65 -2.26
N THR A 207 -4.84 16.72 -1.95
CA THR A 207 -3.42 16.82 -2.29
C THR A 207 -2.56 16.41 -1.10
N ILE A 208 -1.79 15.34 -1.27
CA ILE A 208 -0.91 14.77 -0.25
C ILE A 208 0.54 15.17 -0.54
N SER A 209 1.23 15.68 0.48
CA SER A 209 2.68 15.91 0.37
C SER A 209 3.43 14.56 0.38
N ILE A 210 4.23 14.31 -0.65
CA ILE A 210 5.13 13.14 -0.71
C ILE A 210 6.13 13.14 0.44
N GLU A 211 6.53 14.32 0.93
CA GLU A 211 7.44 14.46 2.07
C GLU A 211 6.83 13.95 3.38
N SER A 212 5.48 13.93 3.47
CA SER A 212 4.78 13.39 4.65
C SER A 212 4.64 11.87 4.65
N LEU A 213 4.92 11.21 3.52
CA LEU A 213 4.86 9.75 3.41
C LEU A 213 6.05 9.11 4.11
N PRO A 214 5.86 7.91 4.71
CA PRO A 214 6.95 7.19 5.33
C PRO A 214 8.06 6.86 4.32
N GLN A 215 9.29 6.84 4.79
CA GLN A 215 10.42 6.45 3.94
C GLN A 215 10.33 4.96 3.59
N PHE A 216 10.81 4.63 2.39
CA PHE A 216 10.84 3.23 1.98
C PHE A 216 11.72 2.41 2.94
N SER A 217 11.17 1.33 3.45
CA SER A 217 11.83 0.44 4.40
C SER A 217 11.43 -1.01 4.16
N PRO A 218 12.19 -1.99 4.68
CA PRO A 218 11.79 -3.40 4.61
C PRO A 218 10.40 -3.67 5.22
N MET A 219 10.01 -2.96 6.27
CA MET A 219 8.67 -3.09 6.86
C MET A 219 7.56 -2.60 5.95
N LEU A 220 7.78 -1.47 5.26
CA LEU A 220 6.83 -0.96 4.28
C LEU A 220 6.66 -1.96 3.14
N GLN A 221 7.74 -2.56 2.65
CA GLN A 221 7.66 -3.63 1.65
C GLN A 221 6.90 -4.86 2.18
N MET A 222 7.15 -5.27 3.43
CA MET A 222 6.39 -6.38 4.05
C MET A 222 4.90 -6.07 4.13
N TYR A 223 4.53 -4.82 4.43
CA TYR A 223 3.15 -4.38 4.51
C TYR A 223 2.46 -4.49 3.14
N ILE A 224 3.08 -3.98 2.07
CA ILE A 224 2.54 -4.07 0.71
C ILE A 224 2.37 -5.54 0.32
N ASN A 225 3.40 -6.37 0.50
CA ASN A 225 3.33 -7.80 0.17
C ASN A 225 2.24 -8.53 0.96
N ALA A 226 1.95 -8.11 2.20
CA ALA A 226 0.87 -8.68 2.98
C ALA A 226 -0.50 -8.36 2.36
N LYS A 227 -0.70 -7.16 1.82
CA LYS A 227 -1.95 -6.75 1.16
C LYS A 227 -2.24 -7.54 -0.12
N GLU A 228 -1.22 -8.08 -0.79
CA GLU A 228 -1.38 -8.91 -1.99
C GLU A 228 -1.97 -10.31 -1.68
N VAL A 229 -1.97 -10.73 -0.41
CA VAL A 229 -2.42 -12.06 0.00
C VAL A 229 -3.93 -12.06 0.21
N LYS A 230 -4.68 -12.81 -0.61
CA LYS A 230 -6.15 -12.91 -0.52
C LYS A 230 -6.63 -13.70 0.72
N ASP A 231 -5.94 -14.79 1.09
CA ASP A 231 -6.30 -15.58 2.27
C ASP A 231 -6.00 -14.84 3.57
N SER A 232 -7.01 -14.58 4.39
CA SER A 232 -6.88 -13.79 5.62
C SER A 232 -5.97 -14.43 6.68
N SER A 233 -5.88 -15.76 6.73
CA SER A 233 -4.99 -16.45 7.67
C SER A 233 -3.52 -16.29 7.26
N LEU A 234 -3.22 -16.41 5.95
CA LEU A 234 -1.87 -16.17 5.43
C LEU A 234 -1.51 -14.68 5.51
N ARG A 235 -2.45 -13.79 5.22
CA ARG A 235 -2.26 -12.33 5.33
C ARG A 235 -1.98 -11.94 6.78
N TYR A 236 -2.72 -12.48 7.74
CA TYR A 236 -2.46 -12.33 9.17
C TYR A 236 -1.03 -12.73 9.54
N LEU A 237 -0.52 -13.88 9.04
CA LEU A 237 0.86 -14.30 9.28
C LEU A 237 1.88 -13.33 8.68
N MET A 238 1.58 -12.74 7.51
CA MET A 238 2.46 -11.75 6.87
C MET A 238 2.52 -10.46 7.69
N PHE A 239 1.39 -9.97 8.21
CA PHE A 239 1.39 -8.82 9.10
C PHE A 239 2.05 -9.13 10.45
N TYR A 240 1.86 -10.35 10.99
CA TYR A 240 2.52 -10.75 12.23
C TYR A 240 4.06 -10.73 12.09
N LYS A 241 4.61 -11.04 10.92
CA LYS A 241 6.06 -10.88 10.66
C LYS A 241 6.55 -9.46 10.83
N ILE A 242 5.72 -8.45 10.59
CA ILE A 242 6.09 -7.05 10.85
C ILE A 242 6.25 -6.82 12.37
N LEU A 243 5.38 -7.40 13.19
CA LEU A 243 5.54 -7.38 14.65
C LEU A 243 6.84 -8.05 15.09
N GLU A 244 7.13 -9.24 14.55
CA GLU A 244 8.38 -9.96 14.84
C GLU A 244 9.60 -9.14 14.40
N TYR A 245 9.55 -8.48 13.25
CA TYR A 245 10.65 -7.66 12.74
C TYR A 245 10.94 -6.43 13.60
N ILE A 246 9.89 -5.75 14.10
CA ILE A 246 10.07 -4.52 14.89
C ILE A 246 10.40 -4.81 16.37
N SER A 247 9.97 -5.94 16.91
CA SER A 247 10.08 -6.24 18.35
C SER A 247 11.47 -6.10 18.93
N PRO A 248 12.58 -6.51 18.28
CA PRO A 248 13.94 -6.26 18.82
C PRO A 248 14.27 -4.76 18.92
N PHE A 249 13.76 -3.93 18.01
CA PHE A 249 13.99 -2.47 18.05
C PHE A 249 13.23 -1.83 19.20
N VAL A 250 11.96 -2.21 19.38
CA VAL A 250 11.14 -1.76 20.50
C VAL A 250 11.75 -2.18 21.82
N ALA A 251 12.12 -3.43 21.95
CA ALA A 251 12.75 -3.95 23.14
C ALA A 251 14.06 -3.22 23.48
N LYS A 252 14.88 -2.95 22.49
CA LYS A 252 16.13 -2.19 22.65
C LYS A 252 15.87 -0.75 23.13
N LYS A 253 14.86 -0.08 22.56
CA LYS A 253 14.43 1.26 22.98
C LYS A 253 14.04 1.27 24.47
N VAL A 254 13.13 0.37 24.86
CA VAL A 254 12.63 0.26 26.24
C VAL A 254 13.77 0.07 27.24
N ILE A 255 14.79 -0.71 26.88
CA ILE A 255 15.94 -0.90 27.76
C ILE A 255 16.80 0.33 27.86
N TYR A 256 17.09 0.98 26.75
CA TYR A 256 17.87 2.21 26.77
C TYR A 256 17.19 3.28 27.63
N GLU A 257 15.88 3.41 27.55
CA GLU A 257 15.13 4.33 28.40
C GLU A 257 15.24 3.97 29.88
N ARG A 258 15.10 2.68 30.25
CA ARG A 258 15.26 2.22 31.63
C ARG A 258 16.70 2.38 32.14
N LEU A 259 17.71 2.14 31.28
CA LEU A 259 19.10 2.37 31.62
C LEU A 259 19.38 3.85 31.86
N ASN A 260 18.90 4.74 30.98
CA ASN A 260 19.05 6.18 31.12
C ASN A 260 18.38 6.67 32.40
N GLN A 261 17.14 6.27 32.67
CA GLN A 261 16.45 6.59 33.93
C GLN A 261 17.21 6.15 35.17
N LYS A 262 17.91 5.00 35.12
CA LYS A 262 18.76 4.56 36.22
C LYS A 262 20.04 5.37 36.33
N LEU A 263 20.65 5.73 35.21
CA LEU A 263 21.88 6.55 35.18
C LEU A 263 21.61 7.97 35.65
N ASP A 264 20.47 8.54 35.32
CA ASP A 264 20.08 9.92 35.69
C ASP A 264 19.79 10.10 37.19
N LYS A 265 19.40 8.99 37.86
CA LYS A 265 19.05 9.03 39.31
C LYS A 265 20.27 9.06 40.26
N LEU A 266 21.50 9.03 39.74
CA LEU A 266 22.67 8.82 40.58
C LEU A 266 23.54 10.05 40.69
N THR A 267 23.75 10.48 41.94
CA THR A 267 24.92 11.23 42.35
C THR A 267 26.18 10.33 42.21
N ILE A 268 27.25 10.89 41.72
CA ILE A 268 28.52 10.20 41.37
C ILE A 268 29.12 9.35 42.54
N THR A 269 28.61 9.54 43.75
CA THR A 269 29.08 8.88 44.99
C THR A 269 28.53 7.47 45.26
N GLU A 270 27.52 7.02 44.50
CA GLU A 270 26.79 5.77 44.79
C GLU A 270 27.02 4.62 43.78
N ARG A 271 28.08 4.71 42.96
CA ARG A 271 28.44 3.63 42.01
C ARG A 271 29.17 2.48 42.74
N ASN A 272 28.42 1.77 43.56
CA ASN A 272 28.93 0.57 44.26
C ASN A 272 28.65 -0.73 43.44
N ALA A 273 29.13 -1.87 43.95
CA ALA A 273 28.93 -3.17 43.30
C ALA A 273 27.46 -3.52 43.12
N GLU A 274 26.57 -3.18 44.08
CA GLU A 274 25.12 -3.44 43.99
C GLU A 274 24.48 -2.68 42.83
N TYR A 275 24.96 -1.46 42.56
CA TYR A 275 24.49 -0.69 41.40
C TYR A 275 24.90 -1.34 40.09
N LEU A 276 26.15 -1.76 39.93
CA LEU A 276 26.63 -2.48 38.75
C LEU A 276 25.85 -3.78 38.55
N ASP A 277 25.62 -4.54 39.63
CA ASP A 277 24.78 -5.74 39.58
C ASP A 277 23.33 -5.43 39.14
N SER A 278 22.81 -4.27 39.57
CA SER A 278 21.45 -3.85 39.13
C SER A 278 21.37 -3.52 37.64
N LEU A 279 22.44 -2.98 37.05
CA LEU A 279 22.53 -2.75 35.59
C LEU A 279 22.68 -4.08 34.83
N ILE A 280 23.52 -4.98 35.31
CA ILE A 280 23.70 -6.32 34.76
C ILE A 280 22.38 -7.11 34.81
N ASN A 281 21.66 -7.03 35.93
CA ASN A 281 20.36 -7.70 36.07
C ASN A 281 19.31 -7.11 35.14
N LEU A 282 19.35 -5.79 34.87
CA LEU A 282 18.46 -5.16 33.90
C LEU A 282 18.72 -5.69 32.48
N THR A 283 19.98 -5.85 32.08
CA THR A 283 20.35 -6.39 30.75
C THR A 283 20.03 -7.89 30.65
N ARG A 284 20.23 -8.68 31.71
CA ARG A 284 19.85 -10.08 31.76
C ARG A 284 18.33 -10.31 31.78
N ALA A 285 17.58 -9.44 32.44
CA ALA A 285 16.11 -9.47 32.41
C ALA A 285 15.59 -9.26 31.00
N TYR A 286 16.32 -8.49 30.19
CA TYR A 286 16.02 -8.31 28.78
C TYR A 286 16.23 -9.58 27.95
N ASP A 287 17.39 -10.22 28.07
CA ASP A 287 17.68 -11.45 27.35
C ASP A 287 16.64 -12.56 27.68
N ASN A 288 16.07 -12.50 28.89
CA ASN A 288 15.01 -13.42 29.32
C ASN A 288 13.60 -12.99 28.89
N SER A 289 13.36 -11.70 28.57
CA SER A 289 12.07 -11.18 28.09
C SER A 289 11.88 -11.37 26.58
N LEU A 290 12.86 -11.92 25.89
CA LEU A 290 12.81 -12.19 24.44
C LEU A 290 11.94 -13.40 24.05
N LYS A 291 11.02 -13.82 24.91
CA LYS A 291 10.00 -14.79 24.51
C LYS A 291 8.98 -14.10 23.61
N ASP A 292 8.62 -14.75 22.53
CA ASP A 292 7.78 -14.17 21.45
C ASP A 292 6.49 -13.51 21.97
N GLY A 293 5.81 -14.09 22.94
CA GLY A 293 4.59 -13.48 23.51
C GLY A 293 4.86 -12.19 24.30
N GLU A 294 6.00 -12.09 24.99
CA GLU A 294 6.40 -10.85 25.69
C GLU A 294 6.85 -9.77 24.71
N LEU A 295 7.47 -10.15 23.60
CA LEU A 295 7.84 -9.22 22.53
C LEU A 295 6.60 -8.60 21.86
N ALA A 296 5.57 -9.41 21.57
CA ALA A 296 4.30 -8.89 21.05
C ALA A 296 3.66 -7.88 22.04
N LYS A 297 3.72 -8.15 23.34
CA LYS A 297 3.24 -7.21 24.37
C LYS A 297 4.00 -5.89 24.35
N LEU A 298 5.34 -5.94 24.25
CA LEU A 298 6.16 -4.71 24.17
C LEU A 298 5.81 -3.86 22.96
N VAL A 299 5.57 -4.48 21.79
CA VAL A 299 5.15 -3.76 20.60
C VAL A 299 3.78 -3.11 20.81
N LEU A 300 2.83 -3.83 21.42
CA LEU A 300 1.51 -3.26 21.73
C LEU A 300 1.63 -2.09 22.73
N ASP A 301 2.51 -2.17 23.71
CA ASP A 301 2.70 -1.09 24.67
C ASP A 301 3.20 0.20 24.02
N GLU A 302 4.11 0.08 23.06
CA GLU A 302 4.74 1.21 22.41
C GLU A 302 3.97 1.75 21.19
N CYS A 303 3.25 0.88 20.47
CA CYS A 303 2.68 1.23 19.17
C CYS A 303 1.14 1.16 19.13
N ALA A 304 0.48 0.43 20.05
CA ALA A 304 -0.96 0.23 19.96
C ALA A 304 -1.73 1.27 20.79
N ASP A 305 -2.68 1.93 20.14
CA ASP A 305 -3.76 2.66 20.79
C ASP A 305 -5.03 1.82 20.78
N LEU A 306 -5.46 1.34 21.94
CA LEU A 306 -6.64 0.48 22.04
C LEU A 306 -7.95 1.22 21.75
N VAL A 307 -7.99 2.53 21.92
CA VAL A 307 -9.18 3.34 21.60
C VAL A 307 -9.38 3.39 20.09
N ASP A 308 -8.30 3.54 19.33
CA ASP A 308 -8.37 3.57 17.86
C ASP A 308 -8.59 2.16 17.29
N LEU A 309 -7.95 1.14 17.89
CA LEU A 309 -8.03 -0.24 17.40
C LEU A 309 -9.34 -0.96 17.77
N GLN A 310 -10.14 -0.43 18.72
CA GLN A 310 -11.26 -1.17 19.28
C GLN A 310 -12.27 -1.68 18.25
N ASP A 311 -12.50 -0.93 17.18
CA ASP A 311 -13.53 -1.28 16.19
C ASP A 311 -13.10 -2.46 15.30
N PHE A 312 -11.80 -2.69 15.18
CA PHE A 312 -11.19 -3.81 14.44
C PHE A 312 -10.97 -5.06 15.29
N ILE A 313 -11.02 -4.98 16.62
CA ILE A 313 -10.81 -6.16 17.47
C ILE A 313 -12.07 -7.03 17.46
N PRO A 314 -11.98 -8.35 17.18
CA PRO A 314 -13.10 -9.26 17.23
C PRO A 314 -13.83 -9.24 18.58
N GLN A 315 -15.15 -9.35 18.53
CA GLN A 315 -15.99 -9.24 19.73
C GLN A 315 -15.70 -10.33 20.78
N SER A 316 -15.31 -11.52 20.33
CA SER A 316 -14.88 -12.63 21.21
C SER A 316 -13.64 -12.24 22.02
N ILE A 317 -12.65 -11.63 21.37
CA ILE A 317 -11.41 -11.14 21.97
C ILE A 317 -11.69 -9.95 22.90
N LYS A 318 -12.52 -8.98 22.48
CA LYS A 318 -12.93 -7.83 23.32
C LYS A 318 -13.54 -8.29 24.65
N LYS A 319 -14.47 -9.24 24.60
CA LYS A 319 -15.09 -9.80 25.81
C LYS A 319 -14.06 -10.39 26.76
N ARG A 320 -13.07 -11.11 26.23
CA ARG A 320 -11.99 -11.68 27.03
C ARG A 320 -11.07 -10.61 27.61
N MET A 321 -10.67 -9.62 26.83
CA MET A 321 -9.86 -8.48 27.29
C MET A 321 -10.55 -7.75 28.44
N MET A 322 -11.85 -7.48 28.35
CA MET A 322 -12.64 -6.83 29.39
C MET A 322 -12.74 -7.69 30.66
N SER A 323 -12.99 -8.99 30.48
CA SER A 323 -13.05 -9.93 31.62
C SER A 323 -11.73 -10.02 32.38
N ASP A 324 -10.61 -10.24 31.65
CA ASP A 324 -9.29 -10.40 32.27
C ASP A 324 -8.77 -9.10 32.92
N SER A 325 -9.23 -7.96 32.45
CA SER A 325 -8.86 -6.65 33.00
C SER A 325 -9.80 -6.14 34.10
N ASN A 326 -10.87 -6.88 34.42
CA ASN A 326 -11.95 -6.44 35.32
C ASN A 326 -12.62 -5.15 34.86
N PHE A 327 -12.64 -4.90 33.56
CA PHE A 327 -13.33 -3.75 32.97
C PHE A 327 -14.83 -4.05 32.92
N GLY A 328 -15.62 -3.26 33.64
CA GLY A 328 -17.06 -3.48 33.75
C GLY A 328 -17.83 -2.92 32.56
N LYS A 329 -18.53 -3.83 31.86
CA LYS A 329 -19.58 -3.58 30.87
C LYS A 329 -19.19 -3.07 29.48
N ASN A 330 -20.02 -3.46 28.50
CA ASN A 330 -20.11 -3.17 27.07
C ASN A 330 -20.06 -1.67 26.67
N GLU A 331 -19.22 -0.87 27.25
CA GLU A 331 -19.05 0.53 26.91
C GLU A 331 -17.93 0.67 25.86
N ARG A 332 -18.10 1.60 24.94
CA ARG A 332 -17.03 2.00 24.02
C ARG A 332 -15.82 2.45 24.84
N TRP A 333 -14.64 2.02 24.47
CA TRP A 333 -13.40 2.38 25.15
C TRP A 333 -13.08 3.86 24.90
N THR A 334 -12.69 4.54 25.96
CA THR A 334 -12.17 5.89 25.94
C THR A 334 -10.90 5.94 26.76
N TYR A 335 -10.03 6.91 26.53
CA TYR A 335 -8.79 7.06 27.28
C TYR A 335 -9.04 7.12 28.80
N GLU A 336 -10.13 7.73 29.22
CA GLU A 336 -10.48 7.86 30.64
C GLU A 336 -10.86 6.51 31.28
N ASN A 337 -11.68 5.72 30.57
CA ASN A 337 -12.25 4.51 31.16
C ASN A 337 -11.29 3.31 31.11
N ILE A 338 -10.31 3.25 30.18
CA ILE A 338 -9.32 2.18 30.11
C ILE A 338 -8.03 2.45 30.90
N MET A 339 -7.80 3.66 31.38
CA MET A 339 -6.55 4.13 31.99
C MET A 339 -5.98 3.19 33.08
N GLY A 340 -6.77 2.50 33.84
CA GLY A 340 -6.27 1.59 34.91
C GLY A 340 -6.14 0.12 34.51
N CYS A 341 -6.59 -0.25 33.31
CA CYS A 341 -6.68 -1.64 32.87
C CYS A 341 -6.01 -1.90 31.51
N GLU A 342 -5.59 -0.85 30.81
CA GLU A 342 -4.99 -0.92 29.46
C GLU A 342 -3.83 -1.93 29.37
N ASP A 343 -2.93 -1.93 30.35
CA ASP A 343 -1.79 -2.87 30.38
C ASP A 343 -2.24 -4.35 30.38
N ARG A 344 -3.30 -4.66 31.13
CA ARG A 344 -3.86 -6.02 31.16
C ARG A 344 -4.60 -6.35 29.87
N MET A 345 -5.30 -5.38 29.29
CA MET A 345 -5.98 -5.53 28.00
C MET A 345 -4.96 -5.81 26.90
N LYS A 346 -3.87 -5.03 26.81
CA LYS A 346 -2.76 -5.25 25.87
C LYS A 346 -2.09 -6.62 26.07
N LYS A 347 -1.92 -7.07 27.32
CA LYS A 347 -1.40 -8.40 27.61
C LYS A 347 -2.31 -9.52 27.09
N THR A 348 -3.60 -9.40 27.30
CA THR A 348 -4.57 -10.37 26.76
C THR A 348 -4.56 -10.39 25.25
N LEU A 349 -4.54 -9.22 24.60
CA LEU A 349 -4.44 -9.11 23.15
C LEU A 349 -3.14 -9.74 22.59
N ALA A 350 -1.99 -9.48 23.25
CA ALA A 350 -0.72 -10.09 22.87
C ALA A 350 -0.77 -11.64 22.91
N ASN A 351 -1.43 -12.21 23.94
CA ASN A 351 -1.64 -13.65 24.03
C ASN A 351 -2.47 -14.17 22.86
N PHE A 352 -3.55 -13.47 22.46
CA PHE A 352 -4.34 -13.85 21.30
C PHE A 352 -3.53 -13.78 20.02
N LEU A 353 -2.79 -12.70 19.79
CA LEU A 353 -1.96 -12.58 18.60
C LEU A 353 -0.94 -13.71 18.51
N TYR A 354 -0.22 -13.99 19.58
CA TYR A 354 0.79 -15.04 19.59
C TYR A 354 0.21 -16.43 19.44
N SER A 355 -0.86 -16.76 20.18
CA SER A 355 -1.49 -18.07 20.13
C SER A 355 -2.18 -18.34 18.79
N THR A 356 -2.82 -17.33 18.19
CA THR A 356 -3.42 -17.45 16.86
C THR A 356 -2.36 -17.70 15.79
N ARG A 357 -1.25 -16.95 15.82
CA ARG A 357 -0.12 -17.19 14.91
C ARG A 357 0.38 -18.64 15.02
N ASN A 358 0.54 -19.14 16.25
CA ASN A 358 1.01 -20.50 16.46
C ASN A 358 -0.01 -21.56 16.02
N SER A 359 -1.30 -21.32 16.21
CA SER A 359 -2.35 -22.24 15.75
C SER A 359 -2.39 -22.36 14.24
N ILE A 360 -2.22 -21.24 13.51
CA ILE A 360 -2.18 -21.24 12.03
C ILE A 360 -0.93 -21.97 11.53
N VAL A 361 0.25 -21.66 12.08
CA VAL A 361 1.52 -22.25 11.64
C VAL A 361 1.60 -23.75 11.96
N HIS A 362 1.07 -24.18 13.09
CA HIS A 362 1.17 -25.55 13.59
C HIS A 362 -0.12 -26.37 13.47
N ALA A 363 -1.08 -25.92 12.66
CA ALA A 363 -2.41 -26.53 12.51
C ALA A 363 -2.41 -28.05 12.20
N LYS A 364 -1.30 -28.60 11.69
CA LYS A 364 -1.16 -30.03 11.32
C LYS A 364 -0.29 -30.84 12.27
N SER A 365 0.25 -30.25 13.33
CA SER A 365 1.11 -30.95 14.30
C SER A 365 0.48 -30.93 15.70
N ASN A 366 1.15 -31.48 16.70
CA ASN A 366 0.67 -31.61 18.08
C ASN A 366 0.51 -30.25 18.80
N TYR A 367 -0.20 -29.28 18.15
CA TYR A 367 -0.47 -27.99 18.78
C TYR A 367 -1.43 -28.17 19.97
N THR A 368 -1.04 -27.63 21.11
CA THR A 368 -1.88 -27.64 22.31
C THR A 368 -2.56 -26.27 22.43
N TYR A 369 -3.89 -26.25 22.33
CA TYR A 369 -4.68 -25.06 22.47
C TYR A 369 -4.49 -24.44 23.87
N THR A 370 -4.25 -23.10 23.87
CA THR A 370 -4.02 -22.31 25.08
C THR A 370 -5.31 -21.65 25.60
N GLY A 371 -6.34 -21.56 24.74
CA GLY A 371 -7.58 -20.81 24.97
C GLY A 371 -7.48 -19.32 24.64
N PHE A 372 -6.39 -18.94 23.95
CA PHE A 372 -6.17 -17.60 23.40
C PHE A 372 -6.09 -17.60 21.87
N GLU A 373 -6.51 -18.65 21.22
CA GLU A 373 -6.61 -18.70 19.77
C GLU A 373 -7.88 -17.96 19.30
N CYS A 374 -7.73 -17.18 18.22
CA CYS A 374 -8.87 -16.59 17.55
C CYS A 374 -9.70 -17.67 16.86
N GLN A 375 -11.01 -17.54 16.87
CA GLN A 375 -11.90 -18.40 16.10
C GLN A 375 -11.68 -18.14 14.60
N VAL A 376 -11.86 -19.18 13.77
CA VAL A 376 -11.58 -19.08 12.33
C VAL A 376 -12.42 -17.99 11.68
N GLU A 377 -13.67 -17.83 12.10
CA GLU A 377 -14.61 -16.84 11.61
C GLU A 377 -14.21 -15.41 11.97
N ASP A 378 -13.43 -15.23 13.05
CA ASP A 378 -12.96 -13.93 13.54
C ASP A 378 -11.59 -13.55 12.98
N ILE A 379 -10.89 -14.45 12.26
CA ILE A 379 -9.54 -14.18 11.72
C ILE A 379 -9.55 -13.00 10.74
N PRO A 380 -10.52 -12.83 9.82
CA PRO A 380 -10.53 -11.67 8.93
C PRO A 380 -10.53 -10.34 9.69
N GLN A 381 -11.37 -10.21 10.72
CA GLN A 381 -11.41 -8.99 11.53
C GLN A 381 -10.13 -8.80 12.36
N LEU A 382 -9.53 -9.89 12.88
CA LEU A 382 -8.25 -9.82 13.59
C LEU A 382 -7.10 -9.43 12.67
N ASP A 383 -7.15 -9.85 11.42
CA ASP A 383 -6.21 -9.45 10.37
C ASP A 383 -6.31 -7.94 10.06
N GLU A 384 -7.51 -7.40 9.92
CA GLU A 384 -7.74 -5.96 9.76
C GLU A 384 -7.18 -5.15 10.95
N MET A 385 -7.40 -5.64 12.18
CA MET A 385 -6.82 -5.03 13.39
C MET A 385 -5.29 -5.03 13.31
N LEU A 386 -4.70 -6.15 12.92
CA LEU A 386 -3.25 -6.27 12.81
C LEU A 386 -2.67 -5.40 11.69
N GLN A 387 -3.39 -5.26 10.58
CA GLN A 387 -3.07 -4.33 9.50
C GLN A 387 -3.03 -2.89 10.01
N SER A 388 -4.05 -2.44 10.75
CA SER A 388 -4.11 -1.10 11.34
C SER A 388 -2.96 -0.87 12.33
N LEU A 389 -2.63 -1.87 13.16
CA LEU A 389 -1.48 -1.80 14.05
C LEU A 389 -0.16 -1.70 13.26
N CYS A 390 0.03 -2.49 12.20
CA CYS A 390 1.22 -2.45 11.37
C CYS A 390 1.42 -1.08 10.69
N TYR A 391 0.35 -0.42 10.30
CA TYR A 391 0.41 0.97 9.84
C TYR A 391 1.06 1.88 10.89
N THR A 392 0.59 1.83 12.12
CA THR A 392 1.14 2.62 13.23
C THR A 392 2.61 2.27 13.49
N ILE A 393 2.97 0.98 13.41
CA ILE A 393 4.36 0.50 13.59
C ILE A 393 5.31 1.09 12.55
N VAL A 394 4.91 1.19 11.27
CA VAL A 394 5.74 1.77 10.22
C VAL A 394 6.09 3.23 10.56
N TYR A 395 5.11 4.03 10.94
CA TYR A 395 5.34 5.42 11.36
C TYR A 395 6.08 5.54 12.70
N TRP A 396 5.83 4.63 13.62
CA TRP A 396 6.58 4.60 14.89
C TRP A 396 8.08 4.42 14.64
N LYS A 397 8.46 3.52 13.73
CA LYS A 397 9.86 3.24 13.39
C LYS A 397 10.58 4.45 12.80
N GLU A 398 9.89 5.31 12.09
CA GLU A 398 10.49 6.52 11.51
C GLU A 398 10.80 7.61 12.56
N ARG A 399 10.03 7.61 13.65
CA ARG A 399 10.18 8.61 14.71
C ARG A 399 11.24 8.21 15.73
N HIS A 400 11.69 6.95 15.70
CA HIS A 400 12.58 6.36 16.68
C HIS A 400 13.74 5.58 16.06
#